data_b8eaf0362a519c51ea3e759230851c0f
#
_entry.id   b8eaf0362a519c51ea3e759230851c0f
#
_cell.length_a   1.000
_cell.length_b   1.000
_cell.length_c   1.000
_cell.angle_alpha   90.00
_cell.angle_beta   90.00
_cell.angle_gamma   90.00
#
_symmetry.space_group_name_H-M   'P 1'
#
loop_
_entity.id
_entity.type
_entity.pdbx_description
1 polymer ?
#
loop_
_entity_poly.entity_id
_entity_poly.type
_entity_poly.pdbx_seq_one_letter_code
_entity_poly.pdbx_strand_id
1 'polypeptide(L)'
;IVLPEFEKSLKDILPLCAFGLVGEGSECYGYDDELSQDHDFGPSVCIWLRKDDYLKYKDRINEALKNLPKTYLGFQELKESEWGNNRRGLLNIDDFYFKFIGSANPPQTINNWQKIPETALATVTNGEVFIDNLGEFTKIREQLLNYYPEAIRQNKIATRLMNISQHGQYNYIRCLRRNDLVAANQCLYLFVDEVMHLVFLLNRRYKIFYKWANRALLDLKILGNEIHKLLEDMVFAQNKIPYVRKICKVLADELRNQKLTNCESEFLGDLGVDIQKNIDDEFFKNYSPWLD
;
A
#
# COMPACT_ATOMS: atom_id res chain seq x y z
N ILE A 1 -7.85 -27.29 -0.55
CA ILE A 1 -8.83 -27.82 0.41
C ILE A 1 -10.22 -27.28 0.08
N VAL A 2 -10.42 -25.94 0.02
CA VAL A 2 -11.74 -25.31 -0.13
C VAL A 2 -12.39 -25.65 -1.46
N LEU A 3 -11.69 -25.49 -2.60
CA LEU A 3 -12.27 -25.73 -3.92
C LEU A 3 -12.83 -27.15 -4.09
N PRO A 4 -12.12 -28.25 -3.74
CA PRO A 4 -12.67 -29.60 -3.81
C PRO A 4 -13.94 -29.80 -2.98
N GLU A 5 -14.06 -29.12 -1.82
CA GLU A 5 -15.28 -29.20 -1.01
C GLU A 5 -16.45 -28.45 -1.71
N PHE A 6 -16.17 -27.28 -2.30
CA PHE A 6 -17.20 -26.55 -3.07
C PHE A 6 -17.65 -27.31 -4.31
N GLU A 7 -16.71 -27.97 -5.03
CA GLU A 7 -17.05 -28.83 -6.18
C GLU A 7 -17.94 -30.00 -5.80
N LYS A 8 -17.81 -30.51 -4.57
CA LYS A 8 -18.58 -31.63 -4.05
C LYS A 8 -19.94 -31.21 -3.49
N SER A 9 -19.99 -30.21 -2.61
CA SER A 9 -21.16 -29.87 -1.80
C SER A 9 -21.87 -28.59 -2.19
N LEU A 10 -21.20 -27.67 -2.93
CA LEU A 10 -21.67 -26.33 -3.29
C LEU A 10 -21.52 -26.03 -4.79
N LYS A 11 -21.65 -27.05 -5.64
CA LYS A 11 -21.43 -26.93 -7.10
C LYS A 11 -22.30 -25.86 -7.75
N ASP A 12 -23.51 -25.65 -7.24
CA ASP A 12 -24.45 -24.62 -7.69
C ASP A 12 -24.06 -23.20 -7.27
N ILE A 13 -23.24 -23.06 -6.22
CA ILE A 13 -22.79 -21.78 -5.66
C ILE A 13 -21.39 -21.42 -6.17
N LEU A 14 -20.55 -22.40 -6.43
CA LEU A 14 -19.17 -22.22 -6.86
C LEU A 14 -19.00 -21.18 -8.00
N PRO A 15 -19.84 -21.14 -9.05
CA PRO A 15 -19.73 -20.14 -10.11
C PRO A 15 -19.99 -18.70 -9.66
N LEU A 16 -20.63 -18.51 -8.50
CA LEU A 16 -20.97 -17.19 -7.95
C LEU A 16 -19.86 -16.62 -7.05
N CYS A 17 -18.88 -17.46 -6.68
CA CYS A 17 -17.83 -17.11 -5.74
C CYS A 17 -16.57 -16.60 -6.45
N ALA A 18 -15.94 -15.60 -5.84
CA ALA A 18 -14.53 -15.30 -6.07
C ALA A 18 -13.70 -15.85 -4.91
N PHE A 19 -12.49 -16.34 -5.20
CA PHE A 19 -11.55 -16.90 -4.24
C PHE A 19 -10.21 -16.21 -4.36
N GLY A 20 -9.57 -15.91 -3.23
CA GLY A 20 -8.26 -15.29 -3.24
C GLY A 20 -7.68 -15.12 -1.85
N LEU A 21 -6.55 -14.45 -1.79
CA LEU A 21 -5.90 -14.03 -0.56
C LEU A 21 -5.52 -12.55 -0.72
N VAL A 22 -6.39 -11.65 -0.26
CA VAL A 22 -6.25 -10.19 -0.39
C VAL A 22 -6.67 -9.55 0.92
N GLY A 23 -6.02 -8.48 1.32
CA GLY A 23 -6.39 -7.71 2.50
C GLY A 23 -5.27 -7.56 3.53
N GLU A 24 -5.63 -7.47 4.80
CA GLU A 24 -4.71 -7.33 5.92
C GLU A 24 -3.94 -8.63 6.16
N GLY A 25 -2.71 -8.52 6.62
CA GLY A 25 -1.80 -9.63 6.94
C GLY A 25 -0.56 -9.65 6.04
N SER A 26 0.55 -10.12 6.60
CA SER A 26 1.84 -10.25 5.88
C SER A 26 1.78 -11.27 4.76
N GLU A 27 0.93 -12.30 4.92
CA GLU A 27 0.70 -13.34 3.92
C GLU A 27 0.15 -12.78 2.60
N CYS A 28 -0.65 -11.70 2.66
CA CYS A 28 -1.16 -11.02 1.46
C CYS A 28 -0.07 -10.26 0.69
N TYR A 29 1.09 -10.03 1.30
CA TYR A 29 2.25 -9.42 0.65
C TYR A 29 3.35 -10.43 0.32
N GLY A 30 3.22 -11.70 0.77
CA GLY A 30 4.27 -12.70 0.66
C GLY A 30 5.46 -12.40 1.59
N TYR A 31 5.23 -11.73 2.72
CA TYR A 31 6.26 -11.31 3.67
C TYR A 31 6.26 -12.12 4.96
N ASP A 32 5.52 -13.22 4.99
CA ASP A 32 5.53 -14.12 6.14
C ASP A 32 6.93 -14.67 6.41
N ASP A 33 7.25 -14.75 7.68
CA ASP A 33 8.46 -15.34 8.24
C ASP A 33 8.14 -16.12 9.53
N GLU A 34 9.15 -16.60 10.23
CA GLU A 34 8.97 -17.33 11.49
C GLU A 34 8.27 -16.49 12.57
N LEU A 35 8.47 -15.16 12.57
CA LEU A 35 7.86 -14.25 13.53
C LEU A 35 6.37 -14.00 13.22
N SER A 36 5.94 -14.24 11.98
CA SER A 36 4.53 -14.09 11.56
C SER A 36 3.63 -15.20 12.09
N GLN A 37 4.20 -16.23 12.75
CA GLN A 37 3.45 -17.38 13.27
C GLN A 37 2.93 -17.18 14.70
N ASP A 38 3.11 -16.01 15.27
CA ASP A 38 2.75 -15.69 16.65
C ASP A 38 1.23 -15.56 16.86
N HIS A 39 0.50 -15.06 15.85
CA HIS A 39 -0.97 -14.93 15.86
C HIS A 39 -1.54 -14.83 14.44
N ASP A 40 -2.83 -15.12 14.29
CA ASP A 40 -3.55 -15.04 13.00
C ASP A 40 -2.85 -15.79 11.85
N PHE A 41 -2.11 -16.88 12.16
CA PHE A 41 -1.35 -17.67 11.21
C PHE A 41 -2.03 -19.02 10.94
N GLY A 42 -2.04 -19.43 9.67
CA GLY A 42 -2.58 -20.72 9.23
C GLY A 42 -3.20 -20.66 7.85
N PRO A 43 -3.50 -21.86 7.27
CA PRO A 43 -4.15 -21.93 5.97
C PRO A 43 -5.47 -21.19 5.96
N SER A 44 -5.62 -20.23 5.04
CA SER A 44 -6.80 -19.39 4.95
C SER A 44 -7.08 -18.96 3.51
N VAL A 45 -8.30 -18.51 3.26
CA VAL A 45 -8.74 -18.00 1.97
C VAL A 45 -9.87 -17.01 2.18
N CYS A 46 -9.94 -16.00 1.33
CA CYS A 46 -11.11 -15.15 1.21
C CYS A 46 -12.06 -15.72 0.14
N ILE A 47 -13.34 -15.73 0.43
CA ILE A 47 -14.42 -16.16 -0.48
C ILE A 47 -15.38 -15.01 -0.58
N TRP A 48 -15.43 -14.36 -1.74
CA TRP A 48 -16.30 -13.20 -1.93
C TRP A 48 -17.50 -13.55 -2.78
N LEU A 49 -18.67 -13.04 -2.36
CA LEU A 49 -19.91 -13.08 -3.13
C LEU A 49 -20.52 -11.68 -3.24
N ARG A 50 -21.37 -11.49 -4.25
CA ARG A 50 -22.29 -10.34 -4.30
C ARG A 50 -23.18 -10.34 -3.06
N LYS A 51 -23.64 -9.18 -2.66
CA LYS A 51 -24.46 -9.00 -1.45
C LYS A 51 -25.69 -9.93 -1.41
N ASP A 52 -26.43 -10.02 -2.49
CA ASP A 52 -27.66 -10.84 -2.54
C ASP A 52 -27.33 -12.33 -2.44
N ASP A 53 -26.29 -12.79 -3.15
CA ASP A 53 -25.82 -14.18 -3.10
C ASP A 53 -25.22 -14.51 -1.72
N TYR A 54 -24.49 -13.59 -1.12
CA TYR A 54 -23.98 -13.72 0.26
C TYR A 54 -25.14 -13.95 1.24
N LEU A 55 -26.16 -13.08 1.22
CA LEU A 55 -27.31 -13.20 2.12
C LEU A 55 -28.07 -14.52 1.93
N LYS A 56 -28.17 -14.98 0.69
CA LYS A 56 -28.87 -16.21 0.34
C LYS A 56 -28.13 -17.48 0.72
N TYR A 57 -26.81 -17.50 0.57
CA TYR A 57 -26.03 -18.74 0.63
C TYR A 57 -25.06 -18.83 1.81
N LYS A 58 -24.92 -17.77 2.65
CA LYS A 58 -23.94 -17.71 3.74
C LYS A 58 -24.00 -18.90 4.69
N ASP A 59 -25.21 -19.37 5.06
CA ASP A 59 -25.35 -20.46 6.02
C ASP A 59 -24.88 -21.79 5.43
N ARG A 60 -25.20 -22.08 4.16
CA ARG A 60 -24.72 -23.27 3.45
C ARG A 60 -23.20 -23.28 3.28
N ILE A 61 -22.63 -22.13 2.94
CA ILE A 61 -21.17 -21.99 2.78
C ILE A 61 -20.47 -22.15 4.13
N ASN A 62 -20.92 -21.48 5.17
CA ASN A 62 -20.35 -21.59 6.51
C ASN A 62 -20.43 -23.03 7.06
N GLU A 63 -21.51 -23.75 6.76
CA GLU A 63 -21.63 -25.18 7.11
C GLU A 63 -20.56 -26.03 6.38
N ALA A 64 -20.38 -25.81 5.09
CA ALA A 64 -19.33 -26.51 4.33
C ALA A 64 -17.91 -26.18 4.83
N LEU A 65 -17.65 -24.93 5.18
CA LEU A 65 -16.35 -24.50 5.73
C LEU A 65 -16.05 -25.16 7.08
N LYS A 66 -17.05 -25.38 7.94
CA LYS A 66 -16.88 -26.09 9.21
C LYS A 66 -16.43 -27.54 9.06
N ASN A 67 -16.77 -28.17 7.93
CA ASN A 67 -16.43 -29.56 7.61
C ASN A 67 -15.02 -29.71 7.00
N LEU A 68 -14.30 -28.62 6.76
CA LEU A 68 -12.94 -28.66 6.27
C LEU A 68 -11.98 -29.29 7.30
N PRO A 69 -10.90 -29.96 6.83
CA PRO A 69 -9.86 -30.46 7.72
C PRO A 69 -9.25 -29.34 8.57
N LYS A 70 -9.12 -29.58 9.86
CA LYS A 70 -8.54 -28.62 10.82
C LYS A 70 -7.02 -28.53 10.76
N THR A 71 -6.39 -29.37 9.94
CA THR A 71 -4.95 -29.40 9.74
C THR A 71 -4.67 -29.59 8.26
N TYR A 72 -3.74 -28.80 7.70
CA TYR A 72 -3.31 -28.93 6.31
C TYR A 72 -1.81 -28.71 6.19
N LEU A 73 -1.11 -29.65 5.56
CA LEU A 73 0.35 -29.62 5.41
C LEU A 73 1.13 -29.40 6.71
N GLY A 74 0.60 -29.88 7.84
CA GLY A 74 1.20 -29.71 9.16
C GLY A 74 0.78 -28.43 9.91
N PHE A 75 0.07 -27.52 9.25
CA PHE A 75 -0.44 -26.29 9.86
C PHE A 75 -1.86 -26.50 10.39
N GLN A 76 -2.16 -25.92 11.57
CA GLN A 76 -3.50 -25.86 12.13
C GLN A 76 -4.36 -24.86 11.39
N GLU A 77 -5.70 -25.01 11.46
CA GLU A 77 -6.64 -24.00 10.96
C GLU A 77 -6.31 -22.63 11.56
N LEU A 78 -6.51 -21.56 10.76
CA LEU A 78 -6.35 -20.20 11.23
C LEU A 78 -7.28 -19.95 12.42
N LYS A 79 -6.71 -19.51 13.54
CA LYS A 79 -7.45 -18.98 14.69
C LYS A 79 -7.33 -17.47 14.65
N GLU A 80 -8.42 -16.82 14.26
CA GLU A 80 -8.45 -15.35 14.25
C GLU A 80 -8.44 -14.81 15.69
N SER A 81 -7.57 -13.84 15.95
CA SER A 81 -7.62 -13.01 17.15
C SER A 81 -8.82 -12.06 17.09
N GLU A 82 -9.16 -11.41 18.20
CA GLU A 82 -10.19 -10.35 18.20
C GLU A 82 -9.87 -9.22 17.18
N TRP A 83 -8.58 -8.98 16.94
CA TRP A 83 -8.11 -7.99 15.97
C TRP A 83 -8.15 -8.49 14.52
N GLY A 84 -8.16 -9.82 14.33
CA GLY A 84 -8.17 -10.50 13.02
C GLY A 84 -9.56 -10.78 12.47
N ASN A 85 -10.62 -10.54 13.22
CA ASN A 85 -11.99 -10.88 12.85
C ASN A 85 -12.40 -10.33 11.46
N ASN A 86 -13.06 -11.19 10.67
CA ASN A 86 -13.55 -10.87 9.33
C ASN A 86 -12.46 -10.49 8.31
N ARG A 87 -11.23 -10.99 8.48
CA ARG A 87 -10.19 -10.84 7.46
C ARG A 87 -10.26 -11.93 6.40
N ARG A 88 -10.70 -13.13 6.78
CA ARG A 88 -10.71 -14.35 5.95
C ARG A 88 -12.09 -15.00 5.96
N GLY A 89 -12.23 -16.10 5.21
CA GLY A 89 -13.47 -16.84 5.10
C GLY A 89 -14.45 -16.18 4.16
N LEU A 90 -15.73 -16.30 4.47
CA LEU A 90 -16.82 -15.82 3.64
C LEU A 90 -17.06 -14.32 3.84
N LEU A 91 -16.97 -13.55 2.77
CA LEU A 91 -17.05 -12.11 2.74
C LEU A 91 -18.04 -11.63 1.67
N ASN A 92 -18.65 -10.47 1.92
CA ASN A 92 -19.43 -9.73 0.93
C ASN A 92 -18.52 -8.76 0.18
N ILE A 93 -18.61 -8.70 -1.14
CA ILE A 93 -17.78 -7.82 -1.99
C ILE A 93 -17.96 -6.35 -1.59
N ASP A 94 -19.21 -5.90 -1.42
CA ASP A 94 -19.51 -4.51 -1.09
C ASP A 94 -18.92 -4.11 0.25
N ASP A 95 -19.09 -4.94 1.29
CA ASP A 95 -18.59 -4.69 2.64
C ASP A 95 -17.06 -4.73 2.68
N PHE A 96 -16.43 -5.63 1.91
CA PHE A 96 -14.99 -5.71 1.79
C PHE A 96 -14.40 -4.42 1.23
N TYR A 97 -14.90 -3.94 0.10
CA TYR A 97 -14.41 -2.69 -0.48
C TYR A 97 -14.77 -1.49 0.39
N PHE A 98 -15.98 -1.44 0.95
CA PHE A 98 -16.40 -0.36 1.84
C PHE A 98 -15.47 -0.21 3.07
N LYS A 99 -15.03 -1.31 3.65
CA LYS A 99 -14.09 -1.33 4.79
C LYS A 99 -12.81 -0.55 4.47
N PHE A 100 -12.27 -0.68 3.26
CA PHE A 100 -10.98 -0.10 2.90
C PHE A 100 -11.09 1.27 2.22
N ILE A 101 -12.03 1.41 1.28
CA ILE A 101 -12.12 2.64 0.47
C ILE A 101 -13.35 3.50 0.77
N GLY A 102 -14.15 3.12 1.77
CA GLY A 102 -15.34 3.87 2.18
C GLY A 102 -16.49 3.82 1.17
N SER A 103 -16.42 2.94 0.18
CA SER A 103 -17.41 2.77 -0.88
C SER A 103 -17.37 1.34 -1.40
N ALA A 104 -18.53 0.81 -1.82
CA ALA A 104 -18.59 -0.45 -2.56
C ALA A 104 -18.12 -0.30 -4.02
N ASN A 105 -17.97 0.93 -4.52
CA ASN A 105 -17.55 1.22 -5.87
C ASN A 105 -16.19 1.96 -5.86
N PRO A 106 -15.37 1.80 -6.91
CA PRO A 106 -14.12 2.53 -7.04
C PRO A 106 -14.35 4.04 -7.10
N PRO A 107 -13.37 4.85 -6.67
CA PRO A 107 -13.48 6.30 -6.69
C PRO A 107 -13.62 6.84 -8.12
N GLN A 108 -14.59 7.75 -8.34
CA GLN A 108 -14.91 8.30 -9.65
C GLN A 108 -14.40 9.75 -9.83
N THR A 109 -14.05 10.43 -8.74
CA THR A 109 -13.62 11.82 -8.74
C THR A 109 -12.31 11.98 -7.98
N ILE A 110 -11.57 13.06 -8.24
CA ILE A 110 -10.36 13.43 -7.49
C ILE A 110 -10.64 13.45 -5.99
N ASN A 111 -11.73 14.07 -5.57
CA ASN A 111 -12.12 14.17 -4.17
C ASN A 111 -12.42 12.81 -3.52
N ASN A 112 -12.91 11.84 -4.30
CA ASN A 112 -13.08 10.47 -3.78
C ASN A 112 -11.72 9.80 -3.56
N TRP A 113 -10.79 9.94 -4.50
CA TRP A 113 -9.44 9.38 -4.39
C TRP A 113 -8.65 9.94 -3.21
N GLN A 114 -8.70 11.25 -2.98
CA GLN A 114 -7.98 11.90 -1.90
C GLN A 114 -8.43 11.48 -0.49
N LYS A 115 -9.68 11.03 -0.35
CA LYS A 115 -10.22 10.57 0.95
C LYS A 115 -9.77 9.18 1.35
N ILE A 116 -9.19 8.42 0.43
CA ILE A 116 -8.79 7.03 0.67
C ILE A 116 -7.34 7.01 1.15
N PRO A 117 -7.06 6.48 2.35
CA PRO A 117 -5.69 6.28 2.81
C PRO A 117 -4.91 5.38 1.83
N GLU A 118 -3.69 5.75 1.50
CA GLU A 118 -2.89 4.99 0.54
C GLU A 118 -2.61 3.56 1.00
N THR A 119 -2.41 3.37 2.30
CA THR A 119 -2.26 2.04 2.89
C THR A 119 -3.51 1.17 2.71
N ALA A 120 -4.71 1.77 2.70
CA ALA A 120 -5.96 1.05 2.42
C ALA A 120 -6.01 0.62 0.94
N LEU A 121 -5.60 1.51 0.01
CA LEU A 121 -5.46 1.15 -1.41
C LEU A 121 -4.44 0.03 -1.61
N ALA A 122 -3.29 0.09 -0.94
CA ALA A 122 -2.29 -0.97 -0.96
C ALA A 122 -2.86 -2.29 -0.46
N THR A 123 -3.65 -2.26 0.63
CA THR A 123 -4.24 -3.44 1.25
C THR A 123 -5.33 -4.08 0.39
N VAL A 124 -6.20 -3.29 -0.22
CA VAL A 124 -7.30 -3.81 -1.05
C VAL A 124 -6.84 -4.31 -2.42
N THR A 125 -5.62 -3.96 -2.81
CA THR A 125 -5.03 -4.33 -4.11
C THR A 125 -3.84 -5.30 -3.99
N ASN A 126 -3.46 -5.73 -2.79
CA ASN A 126 -2.39 -6.71 -2.57
C ASN A 126 -2.81 -8.15 -2.90
N GLY A 127 -1.93 -9.08 -2.66
CA GLY A 127 -2.21 -10.51 -2.75
C GLY A 127 -2.68 -10.96 -4.12
N GLU A 128 -3.43 -12.06 -4.17
CA GLU A 128 -3.83 -12.72 -5.40
C GLU A 128 -5.31 -13.13 -5.37
N VAL A 129 -5.99 -12.97 -6.51
CA VAL A 129 -7.31 -13.54 -6.77
C VAL A 129 -7.11 -14.80 -7.61
N PHE A 130 -7.50 -15.94 -7.07
CA PHE A 130 -7.29 -17.25 -7.70
C PHE A 130 -8.38 -17.57 -8.72
N ILE A 131 -9.62 -17.25 -8.38
CA ILE A 131 -10.80 -17.49 -9.20
C ILE A 131 -11.78 -16.34 -9.00
N ASP A 132 -12.35 -15.82 -10.08
CA ASP A 132 -13.48 -14.90 -10.07
C ASP A 132 -14.28 -15.07 -11.36
N ASN A 133 -15.20 -16.01 -11.37
CA ASN A 133 -15.94 -16.38 -12.57
C ASN A 133 -16.88 -15.27 -13.07
N LEU A 134 -17.41 -14.46 -12.15
CA LEU A 134 -18.28 -13.33 -12.48
C LEU A 134 -17.51 -12.04 -12.79
N GLY A 135 -16.22 -11.98 -12.39
CA GLY A 135 -15.37 -10.80 -12.56
C GLY A 135 -15.77 -9.62 -11.68
N GLU A 136 -16.68 -9.78 -10.72
CA GLU A 136 -17.22 -8.68 -9.93
C GLU A 136 -16.20 -8.11 -8.93
N PHE A 137 -15.47 -8.97 -8.24
CA PHE A 137 -14.40 -8.56 -7.35
C PHE A 137 -13.22 -7.99 -8.14
N THR A 138 -12.80 -8.70 -9.19
CA THR A 138 -11.66 -8.35 -10.04
C THR A 138 -11.88 -7.02 -10.75
N LYS A 139 -13.08 -6.74 -11.23
CA LYS A 139 -13.40 -5.48 -11.93
C LYS A 139 -13.13 -4.24 -11.06
N ILE A 140 -13.50 -4.28 -9.79
CA ILE A 140 -13.22 -3.17 -8.85
C ILE A 140 -11.72 -3.09 -8.57
N ARG A 141 -11.09 -4.24 -8.30
CA ARG A 141 -9.65 -4.34 -8.05
C ARG A 141 -8.82 -3.76 -9.20
N GLU A 142 -9.13 -4.10 -10.44
CA GLU A 142 -8.42 -3.60 -11.62
C GLU A 142 -8.52 -2.08 -11.76
N GLN A 143 -9.68 -1.49 -11.47
CA GLN A 143 -9.82 -0.04 -11.49
C GLN A 143 -8.94 0.64 -10.44
N LEU A 144 -8.78 0.04 -9.26
CA LEU A 144 -7.85 0.54 -8.25
C LEU A 144 -6.39 0.32 -8.66
N LEU A 145 -6.06 -0.83 -9.28
CA LEU A 145 -4.73 -1.14 -9.78
C LEU A 145 -4.28 -0.26 -10.96
N ASN A 146 -5.23 0.34 -11.69
CA ASN A 146 -4.92 1.36 -12.70
C ASN A 146 -4.31 2.63 -12.09
N TYR A 147 -4.28 2.69 -10.78
CA TYR A 147 -3.62 3.71 -9.98
C TYR A 147 -4.34 5.06 -9.95
N TYR A 148 -3.72 6.04 -9.29
CA TYR A 148 -4.23 7.40 -9.22
C TYR A 148 -4.33 8.07 -10.59
N PRO A 149 -5.33 8.95 -10.84
CA PRO A 149 -5.22 9.98 -11.86
C PRO A 149 -3.89 10.74 -11.75
N GLU A 150 -3.27 11.07 -12.88
CA GLU A 150 -1.90 11.62 -12.89
C GLU A 150 -1.77 12.92 -12.07
N ALA A 151 -2.80 13.77 -12.09
CA ALA A 151 -2.81 15.00 -11.30
C ALA A 151 -2.70 14.73 -9.78
N ILE A 152 -3.38 13.70 -9.27
CA ILE A 152 -3.24 13.27 -7.85
C ILE A 152 -1.82 12.77 -7.59
N ARG A 153 -1.28 11.92 -8.47
CA ARG A 153 0.08 11.40 -8.31
C ARG A 153 1.11 12.53 -8.28
N GLN A 154 0.99 13.50 -9.17
CA GLN A 154 1.90 14.66 -9.22
C GLN A 154 1.79 15.53 -7.97
N ASN A 155 0.58 15.79 -7.47
CA ASN A 155 0.38 16.52 -6.21
C ASN A 155 1.02 15.76 -5.04
N LYS A 156 0.79 14.44 -4.91
CA LYS A 156 1.42 13.61 -3.88
C LYS A 156 2.95 13.65 -3.97
N ILE A 157 3.53 13.57 -5.17
CA ILE A 157 4.96 13.71 -5.40
C ILE A 157 5.44 15.09 -4.93
N ALA A 158 4.75 16.16 -5.30
CA ALA A 158 5.10 17.51 -4.87
C ALA A 158 5.11 17.63 -3.33
N THR A 159 4.07 17.12 -2.66
CA THR A 159 3.99 17.12 -1.19
C THR A 159 5.15 16.33 -0.56
N ARG A 160 5.46 15.13 -1.08
CA ARG A 160 6.62 14.34 -0.57
C ARG A 160 7.92 15.13 -0.71
N LEU A 161 8.14 15.79 -1.83
CA LEU A 161 9.35 16.61 -2.05
C LEU A 161 9.45 17.78 -1.08
N MET A 162 8.34 18.47 -0.80
CA MET A 162 8.28 19.51 0.24
C MET A 162 8.71 18.94 1.59
N ASN A 163 8.13 17.81 1.99
CA ASN A 163 8.40 17.18 3.27
C ASN A 163 9.85 16.64 3.35
N ILE A 164 10.35 15.96 2.33
CA ILE A 164 11.73 15.45 2.27
C ILE A 164 12.72 16.61 2.44
N SER A 165 12.49 17.72 1.73
CA SER A 165 13.35 18.89 1.82
C SER A 165 13.35 19.52 3.22
N GLN A 166 12.17 19.65 3.83
CA GLN A 166 12.03 20.21 5.19
C GLN A 166 12.67 19.29 6.24
N HIS A 167 12.38 18.00 6.18
CA HIS A 167 12.87 17.06 7.18
C HIS A 167 14.37 16.81 7.02
N GLY A 168 14.83 16.45 5.81
CA GLY A 168 16.21 16.04 5.55
C GLY A 168 17.16 17.20 5.27
N GLN A 169 16.87 18.00 4.23
CA GLN A 169 17.82 19.00 3.75
C GLN A 169 17.88 20.23 4.66
N TYR A 170 16.76 20.58 5.34
CA TYR A 170 16.68 21.81 6.14
C TYR A 170 16.73 21.53 7.64
N ASN A 171 15.69 20.92 8.23
CA ASN A 171 15.55 20.86 9.68
C ASN A 171 16.50 19.88 10.36
N TYR A 172 16.80 18.73 9.79
CA TYR A 172 17.74 17.76 10.36
C TYR A 172 19.10 18.42 10.70
N ILE A 173 19.67 19.15 9.73
CA ILE A 173 20.96 19.82 9.89
C ILE A 173 20.88 20.93 10.97
N ARG A 174 19.76 21.66 11.03
CA ARG A 174 19.56 22.74 12.01
C ARG A 174 19.41 22.20 13.42
N CYS A 175 18.71 21.09 13.60
CA CYS A 175 18.56 20.42 14.90
C CYS A 175 19.91 19.91 15.42
N LEU A 176 20.73 19.31 14.55
CA LEU A 176 22.10 18.91 14.90
C LEU A 176 22.96 20.10 15.35
N ARG A 177 22.92 21.23 14.63
CA ARG A 177 23.65 22.45 15.00
C ARG A 177 23.22 23.04 16.35
N ARG A 178 21.97 22.82 16.75
CA ARG A 178 21.43 23.22 18.07
C ARG A 178 21.70 22.19 19.16
N ASN A 179 22.33 21.07 18.81
CA ASN A 179 22.54 19.94 19.70
C ASN A 179 21.22 19.34 20.23
N ASP A 180 20.11 19.51 19.50
CA ASP A 180 18.81 18.89 19.78
C ASP A 180 18.73 17.57 19.03
N LEU A 181 19.25 16.51 19.68
CA LEU A 181 19.33 15.19 19.07
C LEU A 181 17.95 14.50 18.97
N VAL A 182 17.00 14.84 19.83
CA VAL A 182 15.65 14.28 19.77
C VAL A 182 14.93 14.79 18.52
N ALA A 183 14.92 16.11 18.32
CA ALA A 183 14.33 16.71 17.13
C ALA A 183 15.09 16.30 15.84
N ALA A 184 16.41 16.15 15.88
CA ALA A 184 17.19 15.67 14.75
C ALA A 184 16.77 14.25 14.34
N ASN A 185 16.64 13.33 15.29
CA ASN A 185 16.18 11.97 15.02
C ASN A 185 14.73 11.94 14.50
N GLN A 186 13.84 12.76 15.06
CA GLN A 186 12.48 12.88 14.56
C GLN A 186 12.46 13.34 13.09
N CYS A 187 13.22 14.38 12.75
CA CYS A 187 13.37 14.83 11.36
C CYS A 187 13.88 13.70 10.46
N LEU A 188 14.86 12.93 10.92
CA LEU A 188 15.45 11.85 10.14
C LEU A 188 14.43 10.71 9.87
N TYR A 189 13.63 10.31 10.87
CA TYR A 189 12.60 9.28 10.66
C TYR A 189 11.51 9.74 9.70
N LEU A 190 11.06 10.99 9.81
CA LEU A 190 10.12 11.58 8.86
C LEU A 190 10.71 11.63 7.45
N PHE A 191 11.99 12.03 7.32
CA PHE A 191 12.70 12.01 6.04
C PHE A 191 12.70 10.60 5.41
N VAL A 192 13.04 9.57 6.17
CA VAL A 192 13.07 8.17 5.70
C VAL A 192 11.69 7.73 5.21
N ASP A 193 10.64 8.03 5.97
CA ASP A 193 9.26 7.67 5.61
C ASP A 193 8.81 8.33 4.31
N GLU A 194 9.11 9.63 4.15
CA GLU A 194 8.77 10.40 2.95
C GLU A 194 9.57 9.95 1.72
N VAL A 195 10.85 9.60 1.89
CA VAL A 195 11.69 9.05 0.82
C VAL A 195 11.11 7.73 0.31
N MET A 196 10.79 6.80 1.20
CA MET A 196 10.16 5.53 0.81
C MET A 196 8.85 5.79 0.07
N HIS A 197 8.01 6.69 0.59
CA HIS A 197 6.75 7.05 -0.02
C HIS A 197 6.93 7.60 -1.46
N LEU A 198 7.88 8.51 -1.65
CA LEU A 198 8.18 9.04 -2.98
C LEU A 198 8.60 7.93 -3.95
N VAL A 199 9.41 6.96 -3.51
CA VAL A 199 9.82 5.84 -4.37
C VAL A 199 8.62 4.98 -4.80
N PHE A 200 7.65 4.73 -3.91
CA PHE A 200 6.40 4.07 -4.29
C PHE A 200 5.63 4.86 -5.36
N LEU A 201 5.49 6.18 -5.19
CA LEU A 201 4.81 7.05 -6.16
C LEU A 201 5.51 7.07 -7.54
N LEU A 202 6.85 7.06 -7.57
CA LEU A 202 7.65 6.99 -8.80
C LEU A 202 7.43 5.67 -9.55
N ASN A 203 7.15 4.59 -8.84
CA ASN A 203 6.84 3.27 -9.39
C ASN A 203 5.35 3.04 -9.66
N ARG A 204 4.48 4.02 -9.45
CA ARG A 204 3.01 3.87 -9.54
C ARG A 204 2.49 2.69 -8.69
N ARG A 205 2.98 2.60 -7.46
CA ARG A 205 2.58 1.62 -6.46
C ARG A 205 2.11 2.36 -5.22
N TYR A 206 1.07 1.84 -4.57
CA TYR A 206 0.60 2.36 -3.30
C TYR A 206 1.59 2.00 -2.20
N LYS A 207 1.94 2.99 -1.35
CA LYS A 207 2.80 2.73 -0.20
C LYS A 207 2.08 1.81 0.78
N ILE A 208 2.74 0.74 1.14
CA ILE A 208 2.23 -0.24 2.10
C ILE A 208 2.45 0.23 3.55
N PHE A 209 1.92 -0.52 4.50
CA PHE A 209 2.08 -0.27 5.92
C PHE A 209 3.57 -0.13 6.31
N TYR A 210 3.89 0.82 7.18
CA TYR A 210 5.26 1.23 7.51
C TYR A 210 6.21 0.07 7.89
N LYS A 211 5.69 -0.93 8.61
CA LYS A 211 6.43 -2.13 9.05
C LYS A 211 7.12 -2.87 7.91
N TRP A 212 6.52 -2.87 6.72
CA TRP A 212 6.99 -3.58 5.54
C TRP A 212 7.55 -2.67 4.44
N ALA A 213 7.41 -1.35 4.58
CA ALA A 213 7.71 -0.41 3.51
C ALA A 213 9.18 -0.48 3.04
N ASN A 214 10.15 -0.64 3.97
CA ASN A 214 11.55 -0.78 3.60
C ASN A 214 11.82 -2.09 2.84
N ARG A 215 11.26 -3.21 3.28
CA ARG A 215 11.36 -4.49 2.57
C ARG A 215 10.75 -4.42 1.17
N ALA A 216 9.60 -3.78 1.05
CA ALA A 216 8.89 -3.64 -0.21
C ALA A 216 9.59 -2.73 -1.24
N LEU A 217 10.55 -1.91 -0.84
CA LEU A 217 11.41 -1.20 -1.80
C LEU A 217 12.12 -2.18 -2.74
N LEU A 218 12.52 -3.36 -2.27
CA LEU A 218 13.21 -4.37 -3.08
C LEU A 218 12.35 -4.90 -4.25
N ASP A 219 11.03 -4.76 -4.16
CA ASP A 219 10.08 -5.16 -5.21
C ASP A 219 9.85 -4.04 -6.24
N LEU A 220 10.44 -2.85 -6.03
CA LEU A 220 10.25 -1.68 -6.88
C LEU A 220 11.39 -1.55 -7.91
N LYS A 221 11.02 -1.37 -9.18
CA LYS A 221 11.96 -1.31 -10.30
C LYS A 221 12.77 -0.02 -10.34
N ILE A 222 12.12 1.10 -10.00
CA ILE A 222 12.70 2.45 -10.06
C ILE A 222 13.24 2.80 -8.69
N LEU A 223 14.54 2.94 -8.56
CA LEU A 223 15.28 3.31 -7.34
C LEU A 223 15.10 2.38 -6.13
N GLY A 224 14.27 1.35 -6.19
CA GLY A 224 13.94 0.52 -5.03
C GLY A 224 15.17 -0.03 -4.31
N ASN A 225 16.01 -0.81 -5.02
CA ASN A 225 17.23 -1.38 -4.45
C ASN A 225 18.26 -0.33 -4.03
N GLU A 226 18.42 0.75 -4.81
CA GLU A 226 19.40 1.80 -4.52
C GLU A 226 19.01 2.56 -3.25
N ILE A 227 17.75 2.97 -3.12
CA ILE A 227 17.26 3.69 -1.93
C ILE A 227 17.25 2.77 -0.72
N HIS A 228 16.80 1.51 -0.85
CA HIS A 228 16.88 0.53 0.23
C HIS A 228 18.28 0.46 0.82
N LYS A 229 19.31 0.25 -0.04
CA LYS A 229 20.69 0.19 0.40
C LYS A 229 21.18 1.51 1.05
N LEU A 230 20.86 2.65 0.47
CA LEU A 230 21.24 3.95 1.02
C LEU A 230 20.61 4.21 2.39
N LEU A 231 19.37 3.79 2.62
CA LEU A 231 18.70 3.90 3.91
C LEU A 231 19.34 2.97 4.94
N GLU A 232 19.65 1.72 4.59
CA GLU A 232 20.36 0.80 5.48
C GLU A 232 21.73 1.31 5.87
N ASP A 233 22.57 1.72 4.90
CA ASP A 233 23.89 2.27 5.14
C ASP A 233 23.82 3.52 6.04
N MET A 234 22.77 4.36 5.84
CA MET A 234 22.55 5.57 6.64
C MET A 234 22.23 5.24 8.11
N VAL A 235 21.50 4.18 8.40
CA VAL A 235 21.14 3.78 9.78
C VAL A 235 22.41 3.56 10.61
N PHE A 236 23.41 2.88 10.05
CA PHE A 236 24.66 2.56 10.74
C PHE A 236 25.70 3.68 10.72
N ALA A 237 25.55 4.69 9.85
CA ALA A 237 26.52 5.78 9.73
C ALA A 237 26.50 6.70 10.96
N GLN A 238 27.69 7.10 11.45
CA GLN A 238 27.82 8.14 12.48
C GLN A 238 27.38 9.51 11.94
N ASN A 239 27.84 9.87 10.72
CA ASN A 239 27.42 11.09 10.03
C ASN A 239 26.44 10.74 8.91
N LYS A 240 25.18 11.10 9.07
CA LYS A 240 24.09 10.80 8.15
C LYS A 240 23.89 11.86 7.05
N ILE A 241 24.49 13.05 7.19
CA ILE A 241 24.33 14.16 6.24
C ILE A 241 24.75 13.78 4.80
N PRO A 242 25.88 13.07 4.56
CA PRO A 242 26.24 12.64 3.21
C PRO A 242 25.19 11.74 2.55
N TYR A 243 24.55 10.87 3.33
CA TYR A 243 23.48 9.99 2.84
C TYR A 243 22.21 10.76 2.49
N VAL A 244 21.78 11.69 3.36
CA VAL A 244 20.65 12.58 3.06
C VAL A 244 20.87 13.30 1.73
N ARG A 245 22.06 13.89 1.53
CA ARG A 245 22.41 14.57 0.26
C ARG A 245 22.38 13.63 -0.94
N LYS A 246 22.97 12.43 -0.79
CA LYS A 246 23.01 11.44 -1.89
C LYS A 246 21.62 10.97 -2.25
N ILE A 247 20.76 10.66 -1.27
CA ILE A 247 19.37 10.27 -1.49
C ILE A 247 18.63 11.39 -2.23
N CYS A 248 18.74 12.64 -1.76
CA CYS A 248 18.05 13.77 -2.42
C CYS A 248 18.53 13.95 -3.87
N LYS A 249 19.83 13.79 -4.13
CA LYS A 249 20.37 13.87 -5.50
C LYS A 249 19.79 12.78 -6.39
N VAL A 250 19.81 11.53 -5.96
CA VAL A 250 19.27 10.38 -6.72
C VAL A 250 17.79 10.58 -7.04
N LEU A 251 16.99 11.07 -6.08
CA LEU A 251 15.58 11.37 -6.28
C LEU A 251 15.39 12.52 -7.28
N ALA A 252 16.16 13.59 -7.19
CA ALA A 252 16.09 14.71 -8.13
C ALA A 252 16.43 14.29 -9.57
N ASP A 253 17.46 13.47 -9.74
CA ASP A 253 17.89 12.97 -11.04
C ASP A 253 16.78 12.09 -11.66
N GLU A 254 16.12 11.23 -10.84
CA GLU A 254 15.02 10.39 -11.32
C GLU A 254 13.76 11.20 -11.69
N LEU A 255 13.42 12.24 -10.92
CA LEU A 255 12.30 13.13 -11.26
C LEU A 255 12.48 13.79 -12.63
N ARG A 256 13.71 14.22 -12.94
CA ARG A 256 14.07 14.77 -14.25
C ARG A 256 14.04 13.71 -15.35
N ASN A 257 14.54 12.50 -15.05
CA ASN A 257 14.49 11.35 -15.96
C ASN A 257 13.05 10.99 -16.36
N GLN A 258 12.11 11.02 -15.40
CA GLN A 258 10.68 10.82 -15.65
C GLN A 258 10.00 12.06 -16.27
N LYS A 259 10.73 13.15 -16.53
CA LYS A 259 10.20 14.41 -17.09
C LYS A 259 9.09 15.04 -16.22
N LEU A 260 9.14 14.83 -14.93
CA LEU A 260 8.19 15.43 -13.97
C LEU A 260 8.54 16.90 -13.70
N THR A 261 9.82 17.28 -13.86
CA THR A 261 10.32 18.64 -13.65
C THR A 261 11.55 18.90 -14.51
N ASN A 262 11.77 20.17 -14.88
CA ASN A 262 13.01 20.66 -15.46
C ASN A 262 13.81 21.55 -14.50
N CYS A 263 13.39 21.66 -13.23
CA CYS A 263 14.05 22.45 -12.21
C CYS A 263 15.44 21.88 -11.90
N GLU A 264 16.50 22.70 -11.99
CA GLU A 264 17.90 22.32 -11.75
C GLU A 264 18.34 22.45 -10.28
N SER A 265 17.43 22.89 -9.38
CA SER A 265 17.74 23.03 -7.96
C SER A 265 18.13 21.68 -7.33
N GLU A 266 19.06 21.73 -6.38
CA GLU A 266 19.38 20.58 -5.52
C GLU A 266 18.44 20.51 -4.29
N PHE A 267 17.66 21.55 -4.02
CA PHE A 267 16.68 21.58 -2.94
C PHE A 267 15.35 21.01 -3.44
N LEU A 268 14.97 19.84 -2.93
CA LEU A 268 13.81 19.11 -3.42
C LEU A 268 12.48 19.88 -3.30
N GLY A 269 12.38 20.81 -2.35
CA GLY A 269 11.22 21.69 -2.22
C GLY A 269 10.96 22.54 -3.46
N ASP A 270 12.04 23.00 -4.15
CA ASP A 270 11.89 23.78 -5.39
C ASP A 270 11.32 22.91 -6.52
N LEU A 271 11.75 21.64 -6.60
CA LEU A 271 11.19 20.67 -7.55
C LEU A 271 9.72 20.39 -7.25
N GLY A 272 9.37 20.28 -5.96
CA GLY A 272 7.99 20.10 -5.52
C GLY A 272 7.08 21.25 -5.95
N VAL A 273 7.55 22.49 -5.78
CA VAL A 273 6.83 23.69 -6.23
C VAL A 273 6.70 23.73 -7.76
N ASP A 274 7.75 23.35 -8.49
CA ASP A 274 7.71 23.31 -9.96
C ASP A 274 6.71 22.25 -10.45
N ILE A 275 6.75 21.04 -9.90
CA ILE A 275 5.78 19.97 -10.26
C ILE A 275 4.35 20.43 -9.97
N GLN A 276 4.08 20.99 -8.77
CA GLN A 276 2.74 21.44 -8.39
C GLN A 276 2.18 22.50 -9.35
N LYS A 277 3.00 23.46 -9.77
CA LYS A 277 2.60 24.51 -10.71
C LYS A 277 2.27 24.00 -12.10
N ASN A 278 2.86 22.88 -12.50
CA ASN A 278 2.72 22.29 -13.82
C ASN A 278 1.64 21.18 -13.88
N ILE A 279 0.88 20.94 -12.79
CA ILE A 279 -0.24 20.00 -12.82
C ILE A 279 -1.34 20.57 -13.73
N ASP A 280 -1.66 19.84 -14.79
CA ASP A 280 -2.74 20.21 -15.72
C ASP A 280 -4.10 19.74 -15.22
N ASP A 281 -4.57 20.35 -14.13
CA ASP A 281 -5.87 20.08 -13.54
C ASP A 281 -6.37 21.29 -12.74
N GLU A 282 -7.60 21.73 -12.99
CA GLU A 282 -8.20 22.91 -12.36
C GLU A 282 -8.32 22.82 -10.84
N PHE A 283 -8.56 21.61 -10.31
CA PHE A 283 -8.65 21.37 -8.87
C PHE A 283 -7.31 21.68 -8.20
N PHE A 284 -6.19 21.31 -8.84
CA PHE A 284 -4.85 21.45 -8.26
C PHE A 284 -4.15 22.76 -8.58
N LYS A 285 -4.65 23.60 -9.51
CA LYS A 285 -3.99 24.86 -9.88
C LYS A 285 -3.66 25.77 -8.70
N ASN A 286 -4.56 25.82 -7.70
CA ASN A 286 -4.40 26.63 -6.50
C ASN A 286 -4.20 25.80 -5.24
N TYR A 287 -3.94 24.51 -5.38
CA TYR A 287 -3.73 23.63 -4.25
C TYR A 287 -2.33 23.80 -3.67
N SER A 288 -2.21 23.74 -2.36
CA SER A 288 -0.92 23.87 -1.71
C SER A 288 -0.04 22.65 -1.94
N PRO A 289 1.25 22.80 -2.30
CA PRO A 289 2.16 21.66 -2.40
C PRO A 289 2.49 21.03 -1.04
N TRP A 290 1.92 21.54 0.05
CA TRP A 290 2.04 20.98 1.41
C TRP A 290 0.89 20.02 1.77
N LEU A 291 -0.10 19.89 0.89
CA LEU A 291 -1.31 19.11 1.13
C LEU A 291 -1.47 18.03 0.05
N ASP A 292 -1.89 16.84 0.47
CA ASP A 292 -2.24 15.72 -0.41
C ASP A 292 -3.47 14.93 0.08
#